data_61a57108c55cbab6927cbd47d6494284
#
_entry.id   61a57108c55cbab6927cbd47d6494284
#
_cell.length_a   1.000
_cell.length_b   1.000
_cell.length_c   1.000
_cell.angle_alpha   90.00
_cell.angle_beta   90.00
_cell.angle_gamma   90.00
#
_symmetry.space_group_name_H-M   'P 1'
#
loop_
_entity.id
_entity.type
_entity.pdbx_description
1 polymer ?
#
loop_
_entity_poly.entity_id
_entity_poly.type
_entity_poly.pdbx_seq_one_letter_code
_entity_poly.pdbx_strand_id
1 'polypeptide(L)'
;GMMKDIPVVAIGGINYDNCDYLKDTGVDGIAVVSAIFAADDCSEAARKLFIKTRELFAKKKNIIFDMDGTLVDSMPFWKNSAREYALYKGAKLPDDFDDITGVMDLNDYAWYLKNVLGIDTDLEQISKAAVEIMNKHYATDIPAKEGMVELVRREYEAGSKLVIFTASEKSSVEILLD
;
A
#
# COMPACT_ATOMS: atom_id res chain seq x y z
N GLY A 1 23.47 20.13 18.15
CA GLY A 1 22.64 18.95 18.43
C GLY A 1 21.36 19.22 19.19
N MET A 2 21.21 20.35 19.88
CA MET A 2 20.07 20.60 20.79
C MET A 2 18.87 21.35 20.18
N MET A 3 18.92 21.76 18.91
CA MET A 3 17.83 22.54 18.29
C MET A 3 17.01 21.78 17.22
N LYS A 4 17.21 20.48 17.07
CA LYS A 4 16.52 19.70 16.02
C LYS A 4 15.04 19.37 16.31
N ASP A 5 14.57 19.58 17.53
CA ASP A 5 13.22 19.18 17.97
C ASP A 5 12.30 20.37 18.29
N ILE A 6 12.76 21.60 18.06
CA ILE A 6 11.92 22.78 18.27
C ILE A 6 11.32 23.19 16.92
N PRO A 7 9.97 23.18 16.77
CA PRO A 7 9.33 23.66 15.57
C PRO A 7 9.64 25.14 15.32
N VAL A 8 10.05 25.46 14.10
CA VAL A 8 10.35 26.83 13.68
C VAL A 8 9.23 27.34 12.79
N VAL A 9 8.66 28.47 13.14
CA VAL A 9 7.55 29.10 12.41
C VAL A 9 8.01 30.44 11.83
N ALA A 10 7.82 30.61 10.52
CA ALA A 10 8.05 31.88 9.87
C ALA A 10 6.87 32.83 10.06
N ILE A 11 7.16 34.10 10.40
CA ILE A 11 6.14 35.11 10.65
C ILE A 11 6.54 36.44 9.99
N GLY A 12 5.57 37.19 9.49
CA GLY A 12 5.72 38.54 8.97
C GLY A 12 5.71 38.60 7.44
N GLY A 13 4.72 39.27 6.84
CA GLY A 13 4.57 39.51 5.41
C GLY A 13 4.35 38.30 4.52
N ILE A 14 4.10 37.14 5.11
CA ILE A 14 3.88 35.88 4.37
C ILE A 14 2.43 35.82 3.90
N ASN A 15 2.25 35.42 2.63
CA ASN A 15 0.95 35.26 1.99
C ASN A 15 1.00 34.10 0.97
N TYR A 16 -0.12 33.88 0.27
CA TYR A 16 -0.24 32.81 -0.75
C TYR A 16 0.80 32.93 -1.86
N ASP A 17 1.15 34.14 -2.31
CA ASP A 17 2.00 34.36 -3.47
C ASP A 17 3.49 34.19 -3.15
N ASN A 18 3.89 34.39 -1.88
CA ASN A 18 5.29 34.37 -1.49
C ASN A 18 5.71 33.24 -0.56
N CYS A 19 4.79 32.42 -0.04
CA CYS A 19 5.14 31.35 0.90
C CYS A 19 6.06 30.27 0.27
N ASP A 20 6.12 30.14 -1.05
CA ASP A 20 7.01 29.21 -1.76
C ASP A 20 8.50 29.48 -1.47
N TYR A 21 8.90 30.73 -1.16
CA TYR A 21 10.27 31.06 -0.75
C TYR A 21 10.73 30.36 0.54
N LEU A 22 9.79 29.83 1.30
CA LEU A 22 10.08 29.09 2.53
C LEU A 22 10.38 27.61 2.29
N LYS A 23 10.22 27.13 1.06
CA LYS A 23 10.51 25.76 0.72
C LYS A 23 11.98 25.44 1.00
N ASP A 24 12.22 24.30 1.63
CA ASP A 24 13.55 23.78 1.97
C ASP A 24 14.41 24.68 2.91
N THR A 25 13.81 25.73 3.53
CA THR A 25 14.51 26.59 4.48
C THR A 25 14.64 26.01 5.88
N GLY A 26 13.96 24.88 6.15
CA GLY A 26 13.97 24.21 7.45
C GLY A 26 12.93 24.74 8.43
N VAL A 27 12.03 25.64 8.01
CA VAL A 27 10.87 26.04 8.82
C VAL A 27 9.78 24.97 8.76
N ASP A 28 9.04 24.81 9.85
CA ASP A 28 7.99 23.79 10.00
C ASP A 28 6.59 24.33 9.72
N GLY A 29 6.43 25.65 9.55
CA GLY A 29 5.15 26.28 9.31
C GLY A 29 5.21 27.80 9.18
N ILE A 30 4.04 28.42 9.01
CA ILE A 30 3.88 29.88 8.96
C ILE A 30 2.87 30.38 9.96
N ALA A 31 3.04 31.63 10.42
CA ALA A 31 2.03 32.37 11.14
C ALA A 31 1.65 33.61 10.33
N VAL A 32 0.37 33.74 10.00
CA VAL A 32 -0.15 34.81 9.16
C VAL A 32 -1.36 35.48 9.80
N VAL A 33 -1.53 36.78 9.55
CA VAL A 33 -2.72 37.53 9.95
C VAL A 33 -3.34 38.19 8.72
N SER A 34 -2.68 39.17 8.13
CA SER A 34 -3.21 39.95 7.01
C SER A 34 -3.52 39.13 5.77
N ALA A 35 -2.74 38.08 5.52
CA ALA A 35 -2.96 37.16 4.38
C ALA A 35 -4.34 36.45 4.43
N ILE A 36 -4.95 36.39 5.60
CA ILE A 36 -6.29 35.82 5.79
C ILE A 36 -7.31 36.93 6.02
N PHE A 37 -7.08 37.79 7.02
CA PHE A 37 -8.07 38.75 7.50
C PHE A 37 -8.23 39.99 6.61
N ALA A 38 -7.32 40.26 5.69
CA ALA A 38 -7.47 41.33 4.70
C ALA A 38 -8.09 40.83 3.37
N ALA A 39 -8.41 39.55 3.25
CA ALA A 39 -9.07 39.00 2.07
C ALA A 39 -10.59 39.21 2.16
N ASP A 40 -11.25 39.37 1.01
CA ASP A 40 -12.70 39.48 0.91
C ASP A 40 -13.42 38.24 1.45
N ASP A 41 -12.85 37.06 1.24
CA ASP A 41 -13.28 35.78 1.81
C ASP A 41 -12.16 35.17 2.66
N CYS A 42 -12.22 35.42 3.97
CA CYS A 42 -11.25 34.91 4.94
C CYS A 42 -11.21 33.37 4.97
N SER A 43 -12.35 32.72 4.80
CA SER A 43 -12.46 31.24 4.84
C SER A 43 -11.75 30.62 3.64
N GLU A 44 -11.99 31.15 2.47
CA GLU A 44 -11.35 30.66 1.23
C GLU A 44 -9.84 30.99 1.22
N ALA A 45 -9.44 32.17 1.69
CA ALA A 45 -8.04 32.53 1.83
C ALA A 45 -7.29 31.59 2.80
N ALA A 46 -7.89 31.31 3.95
CA ALA A 46 -7.35 30.36 4.92
C ALA A 46 -7.24 28.94 4.33
N ARG A 47 -8.27 28.49 3.64
CA ARG A 47 -8.30 27.17 3.00
C ARG A 47 -7.19 27.01 1.96
N LYS A 48 -7.07 27.97 1.05
CA LYS A 48 -6.04 27.97 0.00
C LYS A 48 -4.63 27.97 0.60
N LEU A 49 -4.39 28.85 1.56
CA LEU A 49 -3.09 28.96 2.20
C LEU A 49 -2.75 27.70 3.01
N PHE A 50 -3.73 27.10 3.69
CA PHE A 50 -3.56 25.85 4.41
C PHE A 50 -3.17 24.68 3.48
N ILE A 51 -3.85 24.52 2.34
CA ILE A 51 -3.54 23.49 1.36
C ILE A 51 -2.11 23.68 0.86
N LYS A 52 -1.78 24.88 0.41
CA LYS A 52 -0.46 25.22 -0.13
C LYS A 52 0.67 24.99 0.87
N THR A 53 0.51 25.45 2.10
CA THR A 53 1.54 25.30 3.15
C THR A 53 1.68 23.87 3.64
N ARG A 54 0.58 23.10 3.67
CA ARG A 54 0.63 21.67 3.98
C ARG A 54 1.50 20.89 2.96
N GLU A 55 1.42 21.22 1.69
CA GLU A 55 2.26 20.65 0.64
C GLU A 55 3.71 21.14 0.76
N LEU A 56 3.90 22.43 1.01
CA LEU A 56 5.20 23.07 1.11
C LEU A 56 6.05 22.54 2.26
N PHE A 57 5.44 22.31 3.42
CA PHE A 57 6.10 21.82 4.63
C PHE A 57 5.90 20.31 4.88
N ALA A 58 5.38 19.60 3.90
CA ALA A 58 5.29 18.15 3.98
C ALA A 58 6.68 17.56 4.20
N LYS A 59 6.89 16.95 5.38
CA LYS A 59 8.15 16.25 5.65
C LYS A 59 8.22 15.01 4.77
N LYS A 60 9.28 14.89 4.00
CA LYS A 60 9.59 13.66 3.25
C LYS A 60 9.70 12.52 4.23
N LYS A 61 8.98 11.46 3.97
CA LYS A 61 8.97 10.25 4.81
C LYS A 61 9.69 9.12 4.11
N ASN A 62 10.15 8.16 4.87
CA ASN A 62 10.45 6.83 4.36
C ASN A 62 9.26 5.96 4.75
N ILE A 63 8.51 5.49 3.76
CA ILE A 63 7.29 4.72 3.97
C ILE A 63 7.53 3.33 3.42
N ILE A 64 7.28 2.33 4.25
CA ILE A 64 7.36 0.92 3.87
C ILE A 64 5.93 0.41 3.82
N PHE A 65 5.54 -0.11 2.67
CA PHE A 65 4.26 -0.75 2.46
C PHE A 65 4.43 -2.26 2.43
N ASP A 66 3.59 -2.97 3.12
CA ASP A 66 3.32 -4.36 2.80
C ASP A 66 2.40 -4.43 1.57
N MET A 67 2.48 -5.53 0.81
CA MET A 67 1.75 -5.67 -0.44
C MET A 67 0.40 -6.33 -0.21
N ASP A 68 0.42 -7.57 0.22
CA ASP A 68 -0.76 -8.42 0.29
C ASP A 68 -1.69 -8.06 1.45
N GLY A 69 -2.94 -7.78 1.13
CA GLY A 69 -3.91 -7.32 2.13
C GLY A 69 -3.70 -5.89 2.63
N THR A 70 -2.63 -5.20 2.16
CA THR A 70 -2.31 -3.80 2.51
C THR A 70 -2.45 -2.88 1.30
N LEU A 71 -1.60 -3.00 0.28
CA LEU A 71 -1.72 -2.23 -0.96
C LEU A 71 -2.83 -2.77 -1.85
N VAL A 72 -2.97 -4.08 -1.90
CA VAL A 72 -3.92 -4.79 -2.75
C VAL A 72 -4.79 -5.74 -1.94
N ASP A 73 -6.00 -5.99 -2.41
CA ASP A 73 -6.96 -6.90 -1.76
C ASP A 73 -6.78 -8.35 -2.24
N SER A 74 -5.59 -8.88 -2.03
CA SER A 74 -5.17 -10.21 -2.49
C SER A 74 -5.62 -11.37 -1.58
N MET A 75 -6.03 -11.10 -0.34
CA MET A 75 -6.30 -12.17 0.64
C MET A 75 -7.41 -13.15 0.22
N PRO A 76 -8.51 -12.72 -0.43
CA PRO A 76 -9.51 -13.66 -0.94
C PRO A 76 -8.93 -14.63 -1.99
N PHE A 77 -8.01 -14.15 -2.84
CA PHE A 77 -7.36 -14.94 -3.88
C PHE A 77 -6.38 -15.96 -3.27
N TRP A 78 -5.58 -15.54 -2.30
CA TRP A 78 -4.71 -16.45 -1.55
C TRP A 78 -5.49 -17.58 -0.89
N LYS A 79 -6.62 -17.29 -0.26
CA LYS A 79 -7.50 -18.31 0.34
C LYS A 79 -8.04 -19.29 -0.70
N ASN A 80 -8.32 -18.81 -1.92
CA ASN A 80 -8.88 -19.61 -2.98
C ASN A 80 -7.81 -20.38 -3.79
N SER A 81 -6.54 -20.01 -3.70
CA SER A 81 -5.45 -20.60 -4.49
C SER A 81 -5.29 -22.12 -4.26
N ALA A 82 -5.54 -22.59 -3.05
CA ALA A 82 -5.53 -24.02 -2.71
C ALA A 82 -6.60 -24.78 -3.51
N ARG A 83 -7.82 -24.25 -3.56
CA ARG A 83 -8.93 -24.81 -4.33
C ARG A 83 -8.59 -24.84 -5.83
N GLU A 84 -8.09 -23.74 -6.35
CA GLU A 84 -7.73 -23.63 -7.77
C GLU A 84 -6.66 -24.63 -8.15
N TYR A 85 -5.63 -24.80 -7.32
CA TYR A 85 -4.60 -25.81 -7.55
C TYR A 85 -5.16 -27.23 -7.56
N ALA A 86 -5.98 -27.59 -6.58
CA ALA A 86 -6.59 -28.92 -6.51
C ALA A 86 -7.48 -29.21 -7.72
N LEU A 87 -8.30 -28.23 -8.16
CA LEU A 87 -9.13 -28.33 -9.37
C LEU A 87 -8.27 -28.45 -10.63
N TYR A 88 -7.19 -27.67 -10.74
CA TYR A 88 -6.25 -27.75 -11.86
C TYR A 88 -5.63 -29.15 -11.97
N LYS A 89 -5.37 -29.81 -10.84
CA LYS A 89 -4.89 -31.20 -10.79
C LYS A 89 -6.00 -32.24 -11.05
N GLY A 90 -7.22 -31.82 -11.29
CA GLY A 90 -8.36 -32.70 -11.59
C GLY A 90 -9.03 -33.32 -10.36
N ALA A 91 -8.79 -32.76 -9.17
CA ALA A 91 -9.43 -33.27 -7.96
C ALA A 91 -10.96 -33.10 -7.98
N LYS A 92 -11.67 -34.06 -7.41
CA LYS A 92 -13.06 -33.87 -6.99
C LYS A 92 -13.05 -33.39 -5.56
N LEU A 93 -13.43 -32.13 -5.38
CA LEU A 93 -13.40 -31.50 -4.06
C LEU A 93 -14.66 -31.87 -3.27
N PRO A 94 -14.53 -32.18 -1.96
CA PRO A 94 -15.67 -32.29 -1.08
C PRO A 94 -16.30 -30.91 -0.80
N ASP A 95 -17.54 -30.88 -0.36
CA ASP A 95 -18.30 -29.64 -0.11
C ASP A 95 -17.64 -28.74 0.95
N ASP A 96 -17.00 -29.37 1.94
CA ASP A 96 -16.31 -28.72 3.06
C ASP A 96 -14.80 -28.49 2.81
N PHE A 97 -14.36 -28.57 1.56
CA PHE A 97 -12.93 -28.43 1.19
C PHE A 97 -12.28 -27.18 1.77
N ASP A 98 -12.93 -26.02 1.65
CA ASP A 98 -12.36 -24.73 2.10
C ASP A 98 -12.29 -24.64 3.62
N ASP A 99 -13.26 -25.23 4.32
CA ASP A 99 -13.24 -25.28 5.78
C ASP A 99 -12.10 -26.17 6.29
N ILE A 100 -11.87 -27.31 5.62
CA ILE A 100 -10.78 -28.23 5.93
C ILE A 100 -9.43 -27.61 5.63
N THR A 101 -9.24 -27.04 4.42
CA THR A 101 -7.93 -26.53 3.97
C THR A 101 -7.61 -25.15 4.51
N GLY A 102 -8.61 -24.38 4.90
CA GLY A 102 -8.43 -23.01 5.41
C GLY A 102 -7.67 -22.90 6.73
N VAL A 103 -7.49 -24.01 7.45
CA VAL A 103 -6.75 -24.09 8.73
C VAL A 103 -5.44 -24.87 8.62
N MET A 104 -5.13 -25.41 7.43
CA MET A 104 -3.94 -26.20 7.18
C MET A 104 -2.71 -25.32 6.88
N ASP A 105 -1.56 -25.74 7.35
CA ASP A 105 -0.31 -25.25 6.80
C ASP A 105 0.01 -25.92 5.44
N LEU A 106 1.10 -25.51 4.81
CA LEU A 106 1.45 -26.01 3.48
C LEU A 106 1.81 -27.51 3.49
N ASN A 107 2.40 -28.03 4.60
CA ASN A 107 2.74 -29.44 4.72
C ASN A 107 1.46 -30.28 4.89
N ASP A 108 0.56 -29.84 5.75
CA ASP A 108 -0.73 -30.49 5.98
C ASP A 108 -1.54 -30.51 4.69
N TYR A 109 -1.55 -29.41 3.95
CA TYR A 109 -2.21 -29.32 2.65
C TYR A 109 -1.63 -30.27 1.62
N ALA A 110 -0.31 -30.36 1.52
CA ALA A 110 0.36 -31.30 0.62
C ALA A 110 0.04 -32.77 0.98
N TRP A 111 0.03 -33.08 2.27
CA TRP A 111 -0.36 -34.39 2.78
C TRP A 111 -1.82 -34.71 2.43
N TYR A 112 -2.74 -33.76 2.63
CA TYR A 112 -4.15 -33.92 2.33
C TYR A 112 -4.39 -34.17 0.83
N LEU A 113 -3.77 -33.38 -0.06
CA LEU A 113 -3.86 -33.57 -1.51
C LEU A 113 -3.42 -34.97 -1.91
N LYS A 114 -2.30 -35.45 -1.36
CA LYS A 114 -1.72 -36.74 -1.74
C LYS A 114 -2.51 -37.91 -1.17
N ASN A 115 -2.80 -37.87 0.14
CA ASN A 115 -3.30 -39.05 0.85
C ASN A 115 -4.84 -39.12 0.91
N VAL A 116 -5.53 -37.99 0.78
CA VAL A 116 -7.00 -37.96 0.81
C VAL A 116 -7.58 -37.78 -0.59
N LEU A 117 -7.04 -36.87 -1.39
CA LEU A 117 -7.55 -36.61 -2.74
C LEU A 117 -6.84 -37.41 -3.84
N GLY A 118 -5.77 -38.14 -3.50
CA GLY A 118 -5.04 -38.99 -4.46
C GLY A 118 -4.23 -38.20 -5.51
N ILE A 119 -3.91 -36.93 -5.23
CA ILE A 119 -3.13 -36.08 -6.14
C ILE A 119 -1.64 -36.31 -5.86
N ASP A 120 -0.91 -36.82 -6.85
CA ASP A 120 0.54 -36.93 -6.75
C ASP A 120 1.17 -35.54 -6.90
N THR A 121 1.64 -34.99 -5.77
CA THR A 121 2.23 -33.67 -5.68
C THR A 121 3.17 -33.59 -4.46
N ASP A 122 4.03 -32.57 -4.47
CA ASP A 122 4.93 -32.24 -3.38
C ASP A 122 4.89 -30.74 -3.06
N LEU A 123 5.61 -30.33 -1.99
CA LEU A 123 5.64 -28.94 -1.51
C LEU A 123 6.16 -27.95 -2.55
N GLU A 124 7.18 -28.36 -3.32
CA GLU A 124 7.78 -27.49 -4.33
C GLU A 124 6.79 -27.21 -5.46
N GLN A 125 6.11 -28.25 -5.94
CA GLN A 125 5.09 -28.13 -6.97
C GLN A 125 3.90 -27.26 -6.51
N ILE A 126 3.46 -27.44 -5.26
CA ILE A 126 2.36 -26.65 -4.69
C ILE A 126 2.77 -25.18 -4.59
N SER A 127 3.96 -24.90 -4.01
CA SER A 127 4.46 -23.54 -3.83
C SER A 127 4.62 -22.83 -5.18
N LYS A 128 5.21 -23.50 -6.16
CA LYS A 128 5.37 -22.95 -7.50
C LYS A 128 4.03 -22.67 -8.18
N ALA A 129 3.10 -23.60 -8.08
CA ALA A 129 1.77 -23.42 -8.68
C ALA A 129 0.98 -22.31 -7.98
N ALA A 130 1.09 -22.17 -6.66
CA ALA A 130 0.46 -21.06 -5.93
C ALA A 130 0.97 -19.70 -6.43
N VAL A 131 2.28 -19.55 -6.64
CA VAL A 131 2.86 -18.32 -7.22
C VAL A 131 2.33 -18.09 -8.64
N GLU A 132 2.29 -19.12 -9.49
CA GLU A 132 1.78 -19.02 -10.87
C GLU A 132 0.28 -18.63 -10.91
N ILE A 133 -0.54 -19.19 -10.00
CA ILE A 133 -1.96 -18.84 -9.86
C ILE A 133 -2.09 -17.38 -9.43
N MET A 134 -1.38 -17.00 -8.37
CA MET A 134 -1.44 -15.64 -7.86
C MET A 134 -0.93 -14.60 -8.86
N ASN A 135 0.12 -14.90 -9.62
CA ASN A 135 0.63 -14.03 -10.67
C ASN A 135 -0.42 -13.72 -11.76
N LYS A 136 -1.28 -14.68 -12.10
CA LYS A 136 -2.40 -14.42 -13.01
C LYS A 136 -3.40 -13.45 -12.40
N HIS A 137 -3.73 -13.63 -11.13
CA HIS A 137 -4.64 -12.74 -10.42
C HIS A 137 -4.06 -11.34 -10.21
N TYR A 138 -2.76 -11.21 -9.91
CA TYR A 138 -2.11 -9.89 -9.82
C TYR A 138 -2.16 -9.13 -11.14
N ALA A 139 -2.07 -9.85 -12.27
CA ALA A 139 -2.13 -9.22 -13.59
C ALA A 139 -3.53 -8.71 -13.97
N THR A 140 -4.62 -9.26 -13.40
CA THR A 140 -5.97 -9.02 -13.94
C THR A 140 -7.05 -8.74 -12.92
N ASP A 141 -7.03 -9.41 -11.77
CA ASP A 141 -8.21 -9.53 -10.91
C ASP A 141 -8.09 -8.83 -9.56
N ILE A 142 -6.87 -8.74 -9.02
CA ILE A 142 -6.64 -8.20 -7.67
C ILE A 142 -6.71 -6.69 -7.69
N PRO A 143 -7.71 -6.07 -7.04
CA PRO A 143 -7.80 -4.62 -6.99
C PRO A 143 -6.87 -4.02 -5.93
N ALA A 144 -6.47 -2.77 -6.13
CA ALA A 144 -5.89 -1.99 -5.06
C ALA A 144 -6.91 -1.82 -3.93
N LYS A 145 -6.44 -1.82 -2.70
CA LYS A 145 -7.31 -1.48 -1.56
C LYS A 145 -7.77 -0.04 -1.65
N GLU A 146 -9.00 0.20 -1.18
CA GLU A 146 -9.62 1.51 -1.18
C GLU A 146 -8.71 2.58 -0.55
N GLY A 147 -8.51 3.68 -1.27
CA GLY A 147 -7.66 4.81 -0.85
C GLY A 147 -6.15 4.59 -0.98
N MET A 148 -5.67 3.39 -1.34
CA MET A 148 -4.23 3.13 -1.42
C MET A 148 -3.57 3.80 -2.61
N VAL A 149 -4.21 3.84 -3.76
CA VAL A 149 -3.69 4.52 -4.96
C VAL A 149 -3.48 6.01 -4.67
N GLU A 150 -4.47 6.65 -4.04
CA GLU A 150 -4.43 8.06 -3.66
C GLU A 150 -3.36 8.33 -2.60
N LEU A 151 -3.22 7.42 -1.61
CA LEU A 151 -2.21 7.52 -0.57
C LEU A 151 -0.80 7.44 -1.17
N VAL A 152 -0.54 6.43 -1.99
CA VAL A 152 0.77 6.23 -2.64
C VAL A 152 1.12 7.42 -3.51
N ARG A 153 0.18 7.90 -4.34
CA ARG A 153 0.38 9.07 -5.20
C ARG A 153 0.71 10.32 -4.39
N ARG A 154 -0.09 10.61 -3.36
CA ARG A 154 0.11 11.76 -2.47
C ARG A 154 1.49 11.75 -1.81
N GLU A 155 1.90 10.61 -1.26
CA GLU A 155 3.19 10.51 -0.58
C GLU A 155 4.36 10.55 -1.59
N TYR A 156 4.19 10.01 -2.79
CA TYR A 156 5.17 10.13 -3.86
C TYR A 156 5.34 11.59 -4.33
N GLU A 157 4.24 12.29 -4.58
CA GLU A 157 4.24 13.72 -4.97
C GLU A 157 4.83 14.62 -3.86
N ALA A 158 4.65 14.25 -2.59
CA ALA A 158 5.29 14.90 -1.46
C ALA A 158 6.82 14.63 -1.39
N GLY A 159 7.35 13.78 -2.29
CA GLY A 159 8.77 13.43 -2.36
C GLY A 159 9.21 12.44 -1.28
N SER A 160 8.28 11.70 -0.69
CA SER A 160 8.59 10.61 0.23
C SER A 160 9.26 9.45 -0.51
N LYS A 161 10.13 8.73 0.18
CA LYS A 161 10.67 7.45 -0.30
C LYS A 161 9.67 6.35 -0.01
N LEU A 162 9.24 5.65 -1.06
CA LEU A 162 8.30 4.54 -0.94
C LEU A 162 9.02 3.23 -1.23
N VAL A 163 8.77 2.23 -0.41
CA VAL A 163 9.36 0.89 -0.51
C VAL A 163 8.26 -0.13 -0.27
N ILE A 164 8.22 -1.17 -1.10
CA ILE A 164 7.41 -2.35 -0.84
C ILE A 164 8.29 -3.38 -0.11
N PHE A 165 7.81 -3.87 1.01
CA PHE A 165 8.42 -4.97 1.76
C PHE A 165 7.36 -6.07 1.93
N THR A 166 7.57 -7.20 1.26
CA THR A 166 6.60 -8.29 1.18
C THR A 166 7.28 -9.64 1.26
N ALA A 167 6.55 -10.65 1.67
CA ALA A 167 6.95 -12.05 1.60
C ALA A 167 6.68 -12.68 0.22
N SER A 168 5.96 -11.98 -0.66
CA SER A 168 5.66 -12.46 -2.01
C SER A 168 6.88 -12.47 -2.90
N GLU A 169 6.87 -13.34 -3.91
CA GLU A 169 7.94 -13.47 -4.90
C GLU A 169 8.15 -12.15 -5.67
N LYS A 170 9.40 -11.88 -6.05
CA LYS A 170 9.75 -10.69 -6.82
C LYS A 170 8.92 -10.55 -8.10
N SER A 171 8.67 -11.68 -8.78
CA SER A 171 7.83 -11.72 -9.98
C SER A 171 6.42 -11.19 -9.76
N SER A 172 5.82 -11.51 -8.61
CA SER A 172 4.49 -11.03 -8.24
C SER A 172 4.46 -9.51 -8.04
N VAL A 173 5.51 -8.97 -7.42
CA VAL A 173 5.66 -7.51 -7.23
C VAL A 173 5.84 -6.80 -8.57
N GLU A 174 6.66 -7.35 -9.47
CA GLU A 174 6.90 -6.77 -10.79
C GLU A 174 5.60 -6.74 -11.62
N ILE A 175 4.83 -7.82 -11.61
CA ILE A 175 3.52 -7.88 -12.30
C ILE A 175 2.54 -6.84 -11.76
N LEU A 176 2.53 -6.61 -10.45
CA LEU A 176 1.62 -5.64 -9.84
C LEU A 176 1.99 -4.18 -10.19
N LEU A 177 3.28 -3.91 -10.44
CA LEU A 177 3.78 -2.56 -10.70
C LEU A 177 3.76 -2.16 -12.18
N ASP A 178 3.52 -3.11 -13.11
CA ASP A 178 3.38 -2.89 -14.55
C ASP A 178 1.96 -2.41 -14.91
#